data_e61e095ee9ff9411c81e91536139f6f7
#
_entry.id   e61e095ee9ff9411c81e91536139f6f7
#
_cell.length_a   1.000
_cell.length_b   1.000
_cell.length_c   1.000
_cell.angle_alpha   90.00
_cell.angle_beta   90.00
_cell.angle_gamma   90.00
#
_symmetry.space_group_name_H-M   'P 1'
#
loop_
_entity.id
_entity.type
_entity.pdbx_description
1 polymer ?
#
loop_
_entity_poly.entity_id
_entity_poly.type
_entity_poly.pdbx_seq_one_letter_code
_entity_poly.pdbx_strand_id
1 'polypeptide(L)'
;GAPQIRWRQPRWPGPASDFAVATWLPVFVEGCRVTMEPQRMIAIEGTKQIIQAHDYYTILPLIPQLVPHLRAALNTSNPPAVAAALEIVSLLLTEFYGAVDVLLECDGFRRLLPTPNTLSNCTVKVRVGYRTKIVGGEQKRLDVIIHETLSLMAEKGGVRGLRLIKSYVPTFDPGR
;
A
#
# COMPACT_ATOMS: atom_id res chain seq x y z
N GLY A 1 -16.19 9.34 -14.20
CA GLY A 1 -15.63 9.67 -12.88
C GLY A 1 -15.03 8.44 -12.23
N ALA A 2 -13.99 8.60 -11.41
CA ALA A 2 -13.49 7.49 -10.62
C ALA A 2 -14.63 6.95 -9.73
N PRO A 3 -14.74 5.62 -9.53
CA PRO A 3 -15.73 5.07 -8.65
C PRO A 3 -15.49 5.60 -7.23
N GLN A 4 -16.45 6.34 -6.72
CA GLN A 4 -16.41 6.80 -5.33
C GLN A 4 -17.27 5.87 -4.49
N ILE A 5 -16.75 5.45 -3.34
CA ILE A 5 -17.53 4.71 -2.36
C ILE A 5 -18.56 5.68 -1.77
N ARG A 6 -19.84 5.38 -1.97
CA ARG A 6 -20.91 6.08 -1.29
C ARG A 6 -21.18 5.39 0.04
N TRP A 7 -20.74 6.02 1.11
CA TRP A 7 -21.02 5.57 2.45
C TRP A 7 -22.51 5.74 2.76
N ARG A 8 -23.21 4.64 3.03
CA ARG A 8 -24.55 4.69 3.61
C ARG A 8 -24.43 4.88 5.11
N GLN A 9 -25.47 5.42 5.72
CA GLN A 9 -25.48 5.62 7.16
C GLN A 9 -25.27 4.32 7.98
N PRO A 10 -24.50 4.40 9.10
CA PRO A 10 -23.85 5.62 9.51
C PRO A 10 -22.81 6.04 8.45
N ARG A 11 -22.93 7.31 8.02
CA ARG A 11 -21.92 7.87 7.12
C ARG A 11 -20.56 7.62 7.75
N TRP A 12 -19.55 7.36 6.92
CA TRP A 12 -18.18 7.42 7.39
C TRP A 12 -18.08 8.62 8.33
N PRO A 13 -17.81 8.42 9.64
CA PRO A 13 -17.66 9.53 10.54
C PRO A 13 -16.55 10.38 9.92
N GLY A 14 -16.89 11.61 9.55
CA GLY A 14 -15.94 12.50 8.91
C GLY A 14 -14.64 12.60 9.71
N PRO A 15 -13.68 13.41 9.31
CA PRO A 15 -12.32 13.46 9.88
C PRO A 15 -12.24 13.62 11.41
N ALA A 16 -13.36 13.71 12.09
CA ALA A 16 -13.45 14.02 13.51
C ALA A 16 -13.37 12.81 14.47
N SER A 17 -13.25 11.56 14.01
CA SER A 17 -13.11 10.45 14.95
C SER A 17 -11.93 9.54 14.63
N ASP A 18 -10.77 9.84 15.20
CA ASP A 18 -9.55 9.04 15.16
C ASP A 18 -9.80 7.58 15.59
N PHE A 19 -10.75 7.37 16.50
CA PHE A 19 -11.16 6.03 16.92
C PHE A 19 -11.77 5.20 15.78
N ALA A 20 -12.58 5.80 14.93
CA ALA A 20 -13.15 5.10 13.78
C ALA A 20 -12.07 4.69 12.76
N VAL A 21 -11.06 5.54 12.55
CA VAL A 21 -9.93 5.26 11.65
C VAL A 21 -9.11 4.08 12.15
N ALA A 22 -8.73 4.08 13.43
CA ALA A 22 -7.96 3.01 14.05
C ALA A 22 -8.67 1.66 13.96
N THR A 23 -10.01 1.65 13.98
CA THR A 23 -10.80 0.43 13.86
C THR A 23 -10.94 -0.04 12.41
N TRP A 24 -11.24 0.88 11.48
CA TRP A 24 -11.64 0.50 10.13
C TRP A 24 -10.49 0.41 9.15
N LEU A 25 -9.44 1.21 9.29
CA LEU A 25 -8.32 1.18 8.36
C LEU A 25 -7.65 -0.20 8.27
N PRO A 26 -7.35 -0.91 9.39
CA PRO A 26 -6.84 -2.28 9.33
C PRO A 26 -7.77 -3.26 8.62
N VAL A 27 -9.10 -3.14 8.83
CA VAL A 27 -10.12 -3.99 8.18
C VAL A 27 -10.12 -3.79 6.66
N PHE A 28 -10.04 -2.54 6.20
CA PHE A 28 -9.97 -2.24 4.76
C PHE A 28 -8.66 -2.75 4.16
N VAL A 29 -7.52 -2.57 4.84
CA VAL A 29 -6.23 -3.10 4.38
C VAL A 29 -6.25 -4.62 4.32
N GLU A 30 -6.86 -5.31 5.29
CA GLU A 30 -7.06 -6.76 5.23
C GLU A 30 -7.90 -7.17 4.03
N GLY A 31 -8.98 -6.45 3.74
CA GLY A 31 -9.86 -6.70 2.61
C GLY A 31 -9.18 -6.62 1.23
N CYS A 32 -8.02 -5.97 1.13
CA CYS A 32 -7.28 -5.87 -0.13
C CYS A 32 -6.76 -7.23 -0.65
N ARG A 33 -6.65 -8.25 0.19
CA ARG A 33 -6.27 -9.62 -0.19
C ARG A 33 -7.44 -10.50 -0.64
N VAL A 34 -8.68 -10.02 -0.55
CA VAL A 34 -9.86 -10.76 -1.02
C VAL A 34 -9.77 -10.97 -2.52
N THR A 35 -10.09 -12.18 -2.97
CA THR A 35 -9.99 -12.54 -4.39
C THR A 35 -11.23 -12.15 -5.20
N MET A 36 -12.34 -11.87 -4.52
CA MET A 36 -13.62 -11.57 -5.16
C MET A 36 -13.81 -10.07 -5.42
N GLU A 37 -14.28 -9.73 -6.60
CA GLU A 37 -14.77 -8.40 -6.92
C GLU A 37 -16.30 -8.36 -6.69
N PRO A 38 -16.89 -7.24 -6.22
CA PRO A 38 -16.28 -5.92 -6.03
C PRO A 38 -15.64 -5.69 -4.65
N GLN A 39 -15.62 -6.70 -3.76
CA GLN A 39 -15.17 -6.54 -2.37
C GLN A 39 -13.72 -6.02 -2.29
N ARG A 40 -12.81 -6.60 -3.09
CA ARG A 40 -11.43 -6.14 -3.14
C ARG A 40 -11.33 -4.69 -3.61
N MET A 41 -12.09 -4.32 -4.64
CA MET A 41 -12.11 -2.93 -5.13
C MET A 41 -12.58 -1.96 -4.03
N ILE A 42 -13.64 -2.33 -3.30
CA ILE A 42 -14.17 -1.51 -2.19
C ILE A 42 -13.11 -1.36 -1.09
N ALA A 43 -12.40 -2.44 -0.78
CA ALA A 43 -11.34 -2.43 0.23
C ALA A 43 -10.19 -1.50 -0.16
N ILE A 44 -9.70 -1.59 -1.40
CA ILE A 44 -8.61 -0.75 -1.91
C ILE A 44 -9.03 0.72 -1.95
N GLU A 45 -10.17 1.03 -2.56
CA GLU A 45 -10.65 2.42 -2.66
C GLU A 45 -11.01 3.01 -1.29
N GLY A 46 -11.58 2.20 -0.39
CA GLY A 46 -11.84 2.60 0.99
C GLY A 46 -10.56 2.91 1.76
N THR A 47 -9.53 2.06 1.65
CA THR A 47 -8.21 2.32 2.23
C THR A 47 -7.63 3.64 1.75
N LYS A 48 -7.66 3.89 0.42
CA LYS A 48 -7.16 5.14 -0.17
C LYS A 48 -7.91 6.36 0.36
N GLN A 49 -9.23 6.31 0.36
CA GLN A 49 -10.06 7.42 0.84
C GLN A 49 -9.83 7.72 2.33
N ILE A 50 -9.67 6.68 3.15
CA ILE A 50 -9.36 6.84 4.57
C ILE A 50 -8.00 7.51 4.75
N ILE A 51 -6.95 7.02 4.07
CA ILE A 51 -5.59 7.57 4.16
C ILE A 51 -5.57 9.04 3.72
N GLN A 52 -6.24 9.36 2.60
CA GLN A 52 -6.25 10.71 2.04
C GLN A 52 -7.13 11.70 2.82
N ALA A 53 -8.10 11.20 3.59
CA ALA A 53 -9.00 12.05 4.39
C ALA A 53 -8.43 12.45 5.75
N HIS A 54 -7.31 11.84 6.18
CA HIS A 54 -6.74 12.03 7.50
C HIS A 54 -5.31 12.54 7.44
N ASP A 55 -4.91 13.19 8.52
CA ASP A 55 -3.60 13.80 8.62
C ASP A 55 -2.51 12.83 9.09
N TYR A 56 -1.29 13.33 9.10
CA TYR A 56 -0.07 12.66 9.55
C TYR A 56 -0.19 12.10 10.98
N TYR A 57 -0.74 12.90 11.91
CA TYR A 57 -0.81 12.52 13.32
C TYR A 57 -1.78 11.38 13.58
N THR A 58 -2.80 11.26 12.73
CA THR A 58 -3.80 10.18 12.81
C THR A 58 -3.29 8.88 12.18
N ILE A 59 -2.66 8.95 11.01
CA ILE A 59 -2.31 7.73 10.24
C ILE A 59 -0.97 7.14 10.66
N LEU A 60 0.05 7.96 10.93
CA LEU A 60 1.40 7.46 11.19
C LEU A 60 1.47 6.46 12.37
N PRO A 61 0.80 6.72 13.52
CA PRO A 61 0.77 5.77 14.64
C PRO A 61 0.07 4.44 14.32
N LEU A 62 -0.76 4.41 13.28
CA LEU A 62 -1.50 3.21 12.86
C LEU A 62 -0.69 2.32 11.91
N ILE A 63 0.36 2.84 11.27
CA ILE A 63 1.17 2.06 10.31
C ILE A 63 1.66 0.73 10.89
N PRO A 64 2.17 0.63 12.13
CA PRO A 64 2.58 -0.65 12.70
C PRO A 64 1.43 -1.67 12.79
N GLN A 65 0.20 -1.21 12.98
CA GLN A 65 -0.99 -2.07 13.02
C GLN A 65 -1.38 -2.59 11.63
N LEU A 66 -1.00 -1.87 10.56
CA LEU A 66 -1.25 -2.29 9.18
C LEU A 66 -0.24 -3.34 8.70
N VAL A 67 0.95 -3.39 9.29
CA VAL A 67 2.03 -4.30 8.88
C VAL A 67 1.61 -5.77 8.84
N PRO A 68 0.89 -6.34 9.83
CA PRO A 68 0.41 -7.72 9.75
C PRO A 68 -0.49 -7.99 8.54
N HIS A 69 -1.36 -7.06 8.18
CA HIS A 69 -2.28 -7.18 7.05
C HIS A 69 -1.55 -7.04 5.71
N LEU A 70 -0.63 -6.07 5.60
CA LEU A 70 0.26 -5.94 4.45
C LEU A 70 1.13 -7.19 4.28
N ARG A 71 1.66 -7.72 5.38
CA ARG A 71 2.39 -8.98 5.41
C ARG A 71 1.55 -10.13 4.86
N ALA A 72 0.32 -10.28 5.33
CA ALA A 72 -0.57 -11.32 4.86
C ALA A 72 -0.82 -11.22 3.35
N ALA A 73 -0.99 -10.00 2.81
CA ALA A 73 -1.18 -9.76 1.39
C ALA A 73 0.07 -10.03 0.55
N LEU A 74 1.24 -9.56 1.00
CA LEU A 74 2.52 -9.77 0.29
C LEU A 74 2.98 -11.23 0.26
N ASN A 75 2.59 -12.02 1.26
CA ASN A 75 2.90 -13.46 1.32
C ASN A 75 1.93 -14.33 0.50
N THR A 76 0.92 -13.75 -0.13
CA THR A 76 0.01 -14.51 -0.98
C THR A 76 0.67 -14.84 -2.32
N SER A 77 0.28 -15.97 -2.93
CA SER A 77 0.61 -16.25 -4.33
C SER A 77 -0.36 -15.58 -5.31
N ASN A 78 -1.07 -14.54 -4.88
CA ASN A 78 -2.07 -13.82 -5.68
C ASN A 78 -1.50 -12.47 -6.15
N PRO A 79 -1.07 -12.32 -7.42
CA PRO A 79 -0.47 -11.09 -7.92
C PRO A 79 -1.31 -9.82 -7.70
N PRO A 80 -2.65 -9.82 -7.90
CA PRO A 80 -3.49 -8.68 -7.58
C PRO A 80 -3.47 -8.25 -6.11
N ALA A 81 -3.38 -9.18 -5.16
CA ALA A 81 -3.30 -8.86 -3.73
C ALA A 81 -1.94 -8.24 -3.38
N VAL A 82 -0.87 -8.80 -3.95
CA VAL A 82 0.49 -8.24 -3.81
C VAL A 82 0.56 -6.81 -4.37
N ALA A 83 0.02 -6.61 -5.57
CA ALA A 83 -0.02 -5.28 -6.19
C ALA A 83 -0.81 -4.28 -5.34
N ALA A 84 -1.98 -4.68 -4.79
CA ALA A 84 -2.77 -3.84 -3.91
C ALA A 84 -2.01 -3.45 -2.63
N ALA A 85 -1.29 -4.38 -2.01
CA ALA A 85 -0.47 -4.09 -0.84
C ALA A 85 0.67 -3.10 -1.16
N LEU A 86 1.35 -3.28 -2.30
CA LEU A 86 2.40 -2.37 -2.76
C LEU A 86 1.84 -0.98 -3.09
N GLU A 87 0.65 -0.90 -3.66
CA GLU A 87 -0.04 0.37 -3.92
C GLU A 87 -0.36 1.13 -2.63
N ILE A 88 -0.81 0.41 -1.59
CA ILE A 88 -1.07 1.01 -0.26
C ILE A 88 0.25 1.50 0.36
N VAL A 89 1.32 0.70 0.29
CA VAL A 89 2.65 1.12 0.77
C VAL A 89 3.11 2.38 0.04
N SER A 90 3.02 2.41 -1.29
CA SER A 90 3.39 3.58 -2.09
C SER A 90 2.57 4.82 -1.73
N LEU A 91 1.27 4.65 -1.45
CA LEU A 91 0.42 5.72 -0.99
C LEU A 91 0.87 6.28 0.36
N LEU A 92 1.12 5.42 1.34
CA LEU A 92 1.61 5.84 2.66
C LEU A 92 2.93 6.61 2.56
N LEU A 93 3.85 6.16 1.70
CA LEU A 93 5.15 6.81 1.47
C LEU A 93 5.01 8.17 0.77
N THR A 94 3.99 8.33 -0.08
CA THR A 94 3.76 9.57 -0.83
C THR A 94 3.04 10.61 0.03
N GLU A 95 2.05 10.20 0.80
CA GLU A 95 1.21 11.12 1.59
C GLU A 95 1.88 11.52 2.92
N PHE A 96 2.69 10.63 3.53
CA PHE A 96 3.20 10.87 4.87
C PHE A 96 4.73 10.84 4.93
N TYR A 97 5.30 12.00 5.26
CA TYR A 97 6.73 12.09 5.59
C TYR A 97 7.04 11.23 6.83
N GLY A 98 8.11 10.41 6.75
CA GLY A 98 8.49 9.53 7.87
C GLY A 98 7.78 8.17 7.89
N ALA A 99 6.77 7.92 7.03
CA ALA A 99 6.15 6.61 6.92
C ALA A 99 7.16 5.50 6.58
N VAL A 100 8.19 5.82 5.80
CA VAL A 100 9.28 4.90 5.46
C VAL A 100 10.05 4.44 6.70
N ASP A 101 10.34 5.33 7.64
CA ASP A 101 11.07 4.98 8.85
C ASP A 101 10.27 4.03 9.71
N VAL A 102 8.98 4.31 9.91
CA VAL A 102 8.06 3.44 10.66
C VAL A 102 7.95 2.07 10.02
N LEU A 103 7.79 1.99 8.70
CA LEU A 103 7.73 0.70 7.97
C LEU A 103 9.05 -0.06 8.09
N LEU A 104 10.19 0.61 7.92
CA LEU A 104 11.51 -0.02 8.00
C LEU A 104 11.93 -0.38 9.44
N GLU A 105 11.35 0.26 10.45
CA GLU A 105 11.53 -0.15 11.85
C GLU A 105 10.77 -1.43 12.19
N CYS A 106 9.67 -1.72 11.48
CA CYS A 106 8.91 -2.95 11.63
C CYS A 106 9.67 -4.14 11.02
N ASP A 107 10.29 -4.98 11.85
CA ASP A 107 11.02 -6.18 11.40
C ASP A 107 10.17 -7.11 10.53
N GLY A 108 8.89 -7.26 10.88
CA GLY A 108 7.92 -8.03 10.10
C GLY A 108 7.73 -7.52 8.68
N PHE A 109 7.88 -6.21 8.44
CA PHE A 109 7.80 -5.62 7.10
C PHE A 109 9.12 -5.79 6.32
N ARG A 110 10.26 -5.54 6.95
CA ARG A 110 11.58 -5.69 6.30
C ARG A 110 11.81 -7.08 5.71
N ARG A 111 11.43 -8.12 6.45
CA ARG A 111 11.56 -9.52 6.01
C ARG A 111 10.72 -9.87 4.79
N LEU A 112 9.74 -9.02 4.44
CA LEU A 112 8.87 -9.23 3.28
C LEU A 112 9.40 -8.59 1.99
N LEU A 113 10.38 -7.70 2.08
CA LEU A 113 10.88 -6.97 0.91
C LEU A 113 11.33 -7.90 -0.24
N PRO A 114 11.95 -9.07 -0.02
CA PRO A 114 12.28 -10.00 -1.11
C PRO A 114 11.10 -10.86 -1.59
N THR A 115 10.03 -11.00 -0.80
CA THR A 115 8.92 -11.94 -1.10
C THR A 115 8.21 -11.65 -2.43
N PRO A 116 7.89 -10.39 -2.79
CA PRO A 116 7.21 -10.09 -4.04
C PRO A 116 7.99 -10.51 -5.30
N ASN A 117 9.31 -10.65 -5.21
CA ASN A 117 10.15 -11.03 -6.36
C ASN A 117 9.80 -12.41 -6.93
N THR A 118 9.19 -13.30 -6.16
CA THR A 118 8.74 -14.62 -6.62
C THR A 118 7.64 -14.53 -7.69
N LEU A 119 6.91 -13.43 -7.71
CA LEU A 119 5.81 -13.15 -8.64
C LEU A 119 6.16 -12.09 -9.70
N SER A 120 7.44 -11.74 -9.84
CA SER A 120 7.93 -10.64 -10.68
C SER A 120 7.45 -10.71 -12.14
N ASN A 121 7.32 -11.91 -12.70
CA ASN A 121 6.90 -12.12 -14.10
C ASN A 121 5.37 -12.00 -14.32
N CYS A 122 4.59 -11.82 -13.26
CA CYS A 122 3.15 -11.71 -13.39
C CYS A 122 2.75 -10.29 -13.84
N THR A 123 1.67 -10.21 -14.64
CA THR A 123 1.02 -8.95 -15.03
C THR A 123 -0.25 -8.74 -14.22
N VAL A 124 -0.47 -7.51 -13.78
CA VAL A 124 -1.65 -7.11 -13.03
C VAL A 124 -2.29 -5.88 -13.67
N LYS A 125 -3.60 -5.75 -13.53
CA LYS A 125 -4.30 -4.52 -13.90
C LYS A 125 -4.17 -3.52 -12.76
N VAL A 126 -3.45 -2.43 -13.03
CA VAL A 126 -3.27 -1.34 -12.08
C VAL A 126 -4.14 -0.16 -12.52
N ARG A 127 -4.81 0.46 -11.58
CA ARG A 127 -5.53 1.71 -11.82
C ARG A 127 -4.54 2.86 -11.72
N VAL A 128 -4.22 3.47 -12.85
CA VAL A 128 -3.28 4.59 -12.90
C VAL A 128 -3.97 5.87 -12.44
N GLY A 129 -3.44 6.49 -11.40
CA GLY A 129 -3.66 7.89 -11.06
C GLY A 129 -4.68 8.19 -9.96
N TYR A 130 -4.19 8.86 -8.93
CA TYR A 130 -4.98 9.42 -7.82
C TYR A 130 -5.87 10.60 -8.20
N ARG A 131 -5.64 11.25 -9.36
CA ARG A 131 -6.29 12.50 -9.76
C ARG A 131 -6.80 12.56 -11.18
N THR A 132 -6.57 11.57 -12.02
CA THR A 132 -7.00 11.56 -13.42
C THR A 132 -8.17 10.61 -13.66
N LYS A 133 -9.10 11.02 -14.53
CA LYS A 133 -10.20 10.18 -15.00
C LYS A 133 -9.65 8.87 -15.56
N ILE A 134 -9.96 7.77 -14.90
CA ILE A 134 -9.54 6.45 -15.35
C ILE A 134 -10.43 6.01 -16.50
N VAL A 135 -9.88 6.02 -17.68
CA VAL A 135 -10.43 5.27 -18.82
C VAL A 135 -9.49 4.07 -19.03
N GLY A 136 -9.89 2.90 -18.53
CA GLY A 136 -9.13 1.66 -18.69
C GLY A 136 -8.00 1.46 -17.66
N GLY A 137 -7.94 0.29 -17.02
CA GLY A 137 -6.79 -0.08 -16.18
C GLY A 137 -5.59 -0.43 -17.09
N GLU A 138 -4.45 0.18 -16.83
CA GLU A 138 -3.20 -0.18 -17.50
C GLU A 138 -2.73 -1.55 -16.97
N GLN A 139 -2.32 -2.42 -17.88
CA GLN A 139 -1.64 -3.66 -17.49
C GLN A 139 -0.18 -3.35 -17.17
N LYS A 140 0.23 -3.61 -15.94
CA LYS A 140 1.60 -3.39 -15.49
C LYS A 140 2.20 -4.70 -14.99
N ARG A 141 3.49 -4.90 -15.26
CA ARG A 141 4.19 -6.06 -14.71
C ARG A 141 4.46 -5.83 -13.22
N LEU A 142 4.37 -6.89 -12.43
CA LEU A 142 4.53 -6.80 -10.99
C LEU A 142 5.97 -6.43 -10.60
N ASP A 143 6.98 -6.85 -11.37
CA ASP A 143 8.38 -6.46 -11.16
C ASP A 143 8.57 -4.94 -11.23
N VAL A 144 7.87 -4.27 -12.15
CA VAL A 144 7.90 -2.80 -12.27
C VAL A 144 7.30 -2.15 -11.02
N ILE A 145 6.16 -2.65 -10.54
CA ILE A 145 5.49 -2.13 -9.34
C ILE A 145 6.39 -2.32 -8.10
N ILE A 146 7.01 -3.49 -7.98
CA ILE A 146 7.96 -3.79 -6.90
C ILE A 146 9.12 -2.81 -6.94
N HIS A 147 9.74 -2.66 -8.12
CA HIS A 147 10.88 -1.76 -8.29
C HIS A 147 10.53 -0.30 -7.98
N GLU A 148 9.40 0.19 -8.48
CA GLU A 148 8.91 1.54 -8.19
C GLU A 148 8.68 1.76 -6.69
N THR A 149 8.07 0.79 -6.01
CA THR A 149 7.82 0.88 -4.56
C THR A 149 9.13 0.90 -3.77
N LEU A 150 10.08 0.02 -4.10
CA LEU A 150 11.40 0.00 -3.46
C LEU A 150 12.21 1.27 -3.75
N SER A 151 12.12 1.81 -4.96
CA SER A 151 12.78 3.07 -5.34
C SER A 151 12.19 4.24 -4.56
N LEU A 152 10.87 4.29 -4.41
CA LEU A 152 10.21 5.30 -3.58
C LEU A 152 10.62 5.18 -2.10
N MET A 153 10.74 3.96 -1.57
CA MET A 153 11.22 3.73 -0.21
C MET A 153 12.69 4.17 -0.04
N ALA A 154 13.53 3.92 -1.04
CA ALA A 154 14.94 4.35 -1.02
C ALA A 154 15.06 5.89 -1.09
N GLU A 155 14.25 6.53 -1.94
CA GLU A 155 14.20 7.98 -2.07
C GLU A 155 13.76 8.65 -0.76
N LYS A 156 12.64 8.19 -0.18
CA LYS A 156 12.10 8.76 1.06
C LYS A 156 12.93 8.43 2.30
N GLY A 157 13.55 7.26 2.34
CA GLY A 157 14.39 6.79 3.46
C GLY A 157 15.86 7.21 3.36
N GLY A 158 16.27 7.84 2.25
CA GLY A 158 17.64 8.30 2.01
C GLY A 158 18.67 7.17 2.15
N VAL A 159 19.88 7.52 2.59
CA VAL A 159 21.01 6.58 2.70
C VAL A 159 20.70 5.42 3.66
N ARG A 160 20.01 5.69 4.77
CA ARG A 160 19.61 4.65 5.75
C ARG A 160 18.63 3.67 5.13
N GLY A 161 17.59 4.20 4.48
CA GLY A 161 16.58 3.39 3.80
C GLY A 161 17.19 2.52 2.71
N LEU A 162 18.03 3.08 1.86
CA LEU A 162 18.73 2.33 0.81
C LEU A 162 19.60 1.20 1.36
N ARG A 163 20.34 1.43 2.43
CA ARG A 163 21.17 0.38 3.08
C ARG A 163 20.30 -0.74 3.62
N LEU A 164 19.18 -0.41 4.28
CA LEU A 164 18.25 -1.41 4.80
C LEU A 164 17.62 -2.22 3.66
N ILE A 165 17.15 -1.57 2.60
CA ILE A 165 16.58 -2.28 1.44
C ILE A 165 17.61 -3.21 0.82
N LYS A 166 18.85 -2.77 0.58
CA LYS A 166 19.93 -3.61 0.02
C LYS A 166 20.33 -4.78 0.91
N SER A 167 20.17 -4.68 2.22
CA SER A 167 20.44 -5.80 3.13
C SER A 167 19.43 -6.95 2.98
N TYR A 168 18.21 -6.67 2.54
CA TYR A 168 17.15 -7.66 2.30
C TYR A 168 16.97 -8.02 0.82
N VAL A 169 17.28 -7.08 -0.08
CA VAL A 169 17.19 -7.23 -1.54
C VAL A 169 18.53 -6.78 -2.16
N PRO A 170 19.59 -7.61 -2.11
CA PRO A 170 20.92 -7.22 -2.57
C PRO A 170 20.98 -6.82 -4.05
N THR A 171 20.07 -7.37 -4.86
CA THR A 171 19.99 -7.11 -6.31
C THR A 171 19.28 -5.80 -6.66
N PHE A 172 18.74 -5.09 -5.65
CA PHE A 172 18.05 -3.84 -5.88
C PHE A 172 19.02 -2.72 -6.27
N ASP A 173 18.73 -2.06 -7.40
CA ASP A 173 19.45 -0.89 -7.89
C ASP A 173 18.44 0.22 -8.21
N PRO A 174 18.46 1.35 -7.46
CA PRO A 174 17.51 2.45 -7.67
C PRO A 174 17.75 3.23 -8.97
N GLY A 175 18.85 2.98 -9.67
CA GLY A 175 19.23 3.67 -10.92
C GLY A 175 18.86 2.92 -12.20
N ARG A 176 18.09 1.85 -12.09
CA ARG A 176 17.67 1.04 -13.25
C ARG A 176 16.29 1.34 -13.75
#